data_7447dcda2933428b05ba0c47b1fd3bd6
#
_entry.id   7447dcda2933428b05ba0c47b1fd3bd6
#
_cell.length_a   1.000
_cell.length_b   1.000
_cell.length_c   1.000
_cell.angle_alpha   90.00
_cell.angle_beta   90.00
_cell.angle_gamma   90.00
#
_symmetry.space_group_name_H-M   'P 1'
#
loop_
_entity.id
_entity.type
_entity.pdbx_description
1 polymer ?
#
loop_
_entity_poly.entity_id
_entity_poly.type
_entity_poly.pdbx_seq_one_letter_code
_entity_poly.pdbx_strand_id
1 'polypeptide(L)'
;MSLFTFLTILLLGTACNSPVKKDLPKDKELQTVFKSKGNCNASRFMKDKSGNLWFGTTDNGLYKYDGKSFNQFTINDGLDSNKIYCILEDKDGKIWVGTEVGLCLYNGKTFSKIQIPLPKNLPLNKNPYYQTHWVYNMLQAKDGKLWFVTIDGVFIYDGKSFTHFPMNEAPNGFLTSNDRVERIFEDNKGNIWLGSRTNEGVFRYDGKSVTNLKPMDLFQDGPKPKAHNWGWPQLQDSNGNIWFSNWGGAYQYDGDTFTSFTTKDGLPSEVTRIIEDKKGNLWFGASDGLRRYDGKTFTYFKDGLINPWIWEILEDNNGNIWVGTRESGLYFFNGKTFINYTEYKH
;
A
#
# COMPACT_ATOMS: atom_id res chain seq x y z
N MET A 1 27.04 38.44 70.47
CA MET A 1 27.54 37.32 69.64
C MET A 1 26.36 36.75 68.87
N SER A 2 26.25 37.13 67.61
CA SER A 2 25.12 36.78 66.74
C SER A 2 25.62 35.80 65.74
N LEU A 3 24.98 34.61 65.70
CA LEU A 3 25.27 33.55 64.75
C LEU A 3 24.37 33.74 63.50
N PHE A 4 24.96 34.07 62.38
CA PHE A 4 24.28 34.07 61.07
C PHE A 4 24.36 32.67 60.45
N THR A 5 23.21 32.02 60.27
CA THR A 5 23.09 30.78 59.57
C THR A 5 22.79 31.11 58.10
N PHE A 6 23.70 30.78 57.20
CA PHE A 6 23.48 30.83 55.73
C PHE A 6 22.66 29.65 55.29
N LEU A 7 21.47 29.90 54.76
CA LEU A 7 20.62 28.92 54.12
C LEU A 7 20.97 28.90 52.61
N THR A 8 21.64 27.84 52.14
CA THR A 8 21.95 27.63 50.74
C THR A 8 20.73 26.98 50.08
N ILE A 9 20.03 27.73 49.24
CA ILE A 9 18.95 27.20 48.39
C ILE A 9 19.59 26.55 47.17
N LEU A 10 19.47 25.24 47.11
CA LEU A 10 19.85 24.45 45.94
C LEU A 10 18.73 24.55 44.90
N LEU A 11 18.90 25.36 43.87
CA LEU A 11 18.04 25.40 42.70
C LEU A 11 18.34 24.16 41.83
N LEU A 12 17.51 23.14 41.96
CA LEU A 12 17.45 22.05 41.00
C LEU A 12 16.81 22.60 39.71
N GLY A 13 17.65 22.94 38.74
CA GLY A 13 17.23 23.23 37.40
C GLY A 13 16.73 21.96 36.72
N THR A 14 15.42 21.84 36.53
CA THR A 14 14.84 20.87 35.64
C THR A 14 15.23 21.25 34.21
N ALA A 15 16.21 20.54 33.65
CA ALA A 15 16.51 20.64 32.24
C ALA A 15 15.32 20.08 31.46
N CYS A 16 14.50 20.96 30.90
CA CYS A 16 13.60 20.65 29.83
C CYS A 16 14.44 20.13 28.64
N ASN A 17 14.46 18.83 28.43
CA ASN A 17 14.92 18.26 27.20
C ASN A 17 13.92 18.66 26.08
N SER A 18 14.19 19.78 25.44
CA SER A 18 13.59 20.12 24.16
C SER A 18 13.94 19.00 23.15
N PRO A 19 12.99 18.50 22.39
CA PRO A 19 13.31 17.53 21.35
C PRO A 19 14.30 18.18 20.39
N VAL A 20 15.45 17.53 20.22
CA VAL A 20 16.47 17.91 19.23
C VAL A 20 15.76 18.01 17.88
N LYS A 21 15.58 19.25 17.39
CA LYS A 21 15.27 19.51 16.00
C LYS A 21 16.41 18.88 15.20
N LYS A 22 16.17 17.70 14.62
CA LYS A 22 17.01 17.23 13.52
C LYS A 22 16.79 18.22 12.38
N ASP A 23 17.73 19.12 12.22
CA ASP A 23 17.81 19.98 11.05
C ASP A 23 17.83 19.06 9.82
N LEU A 24 16.82 19.19 8.98
CA LEU A 24 16.85 18.66 7.62
C LEU A 24 18.10 19.25 6.95
N PRO A 25 18.83 18.47 6.15
CA PRO A 25 19.97 19.02 5.42
C PRO A 25 19.47 20.21 4.59
N LYS A 26 19.87 21.42 4.98
CA LYS A 26 19.73 22.60 4.15
C LYS A 26 20.60 22.38 2.91
N ASP A 27 19.99 22.50 1.74
CA ASP A 27 20.64 22.73 0.45
C ASP A 27 21.73 21.71 0.04
N LYS A 28 21.31 20.48 -0.27
CA LYS A 28 21.91 19.76 -1.40
C LYS A 28 20.84 19.70 -2.50
N GLU A 29 21.16 20.28 -3.65
CA GLU A 29 20.42 20.06 -4.88
C GLU A 29 20.06 18.57 -4.96
N LEU A 30 18.76 18.27 -4.81
CA LEU A 30 18.21 16.95 -5.02
C LEU A 30 18.43 16.60 -6.49
N GLN A 31 19.58 15.96 -6.77
CA GLN A 31 19.85 15.42 -8.10
C GLN A 31 18.81 14.33 -8.35
N THR A 32 17.98 14.57 -9.34
CA THR A 32 16.92 13.74 -9.87
C THR A 32 15.69 13.59 -8.98
N VAL A 33 14.82 14.52 -9.13
CA VAL A 33 13.43 14.52 -8.68
C VAL A 33 12.60 13.68 -9.66
N PHE A 34 11.49 13.15 -9.21
CA PHE A 34 10.43 12.57 -10.02
C PHE A 34 10.13 13.49 -11.23
N LYS A 35 10.62 13.14 -12.42
CA LYS A 35 10.39 13.94 -13.63
C LYS A 35 9.11 13.47 -14.30
N SER A 36 8.03 14.20 -14.12
CA SER A 36 6.78 13.88 -14.78
C SER A 36 6.53 14.75 -16.02
N LYS A 37 6.14 14.13 -17.12
CA LYS A 37 5.46 14.79 -18.22
C LYS A 37 3.95 14.61 -17.97
N GLY A 38 3.31 15.61 -17.33
CA GLY A 38 1.88 15.56 -17.04
C GLY A 38 1.54 15.04 -15.62
N ASN A 39 0.31 14.65 -15.41
CA ASN A 39 -0.23 14.20 -14.12
C ASN A 39 0.39 12.88 -13.68
N CYS A 40 1.38 12.91 -12.81
CA CYS A 40 2.06 11.72 -12.32
C CYS A 40 1.33 11.13 -11.12
N ASN A 41 0.84 9.91 -11.26
CA ASN A 41 0.36 9.13 -10.12
C ASN A 41 1.50 8.31 -9.54
N ALA A 42 1.92 8.60 -8.32
CA ALA A 42 2.77 7.72 -7.53
C ALA A 42 1.87 6.75 -6.77
N SER A 43 1.79 5.50 -7.21
CA SER A 43 0.68 4.63 -6.83
C SER A 43 1.07 3.30 -6.19
N ARG A 44 2.36 2.97 -6.13
CA ARG A 44 2.86 1.72 -5.55
C ARG A 44 4.20 1.93 -4.89
N PHE A 45 4.29 1.61 -3.61
CA PHE A 45 5.48 1.81 -2.80
C PHE A 45 5.95 0.50 -2.20
N MET A 46 7.26 0.35 -2.12
CA MET A 46 7.91 -0.76 -1.44
C MET A 46 9.20 -0.26 -0.79
N LYS A 47 9.54 -0.78 0.37
CA LYS A 47 10.84 -0.64 1.00
C LYS A 47 11.57 -1.97 0.90
N ASP A 48 12.76 -1.98 0.31
CA ASP A 48 13.57 -3.19 0.22
C ASP A 48 14.34 -3.47 1.52
N LYS A 49 14.90 -4.68 1.65
CA LYS A 49 15.66 -5.11 2.84
C LYS A 49 16.92 -4.29 3.08
N SER A 50 17.45 -3.64 2.05
CA SER A 50 18.57 -2.72 2.14
C SER A 50 18.16 -1.32 2.60
N GLY A 51 16.85 -1.06 2.72
CA GLY A 51 16.29 0.22 3.15
C GLY A 51 16.05 1.21 2.02
N ASN A 52 16.27 0.83 0.76
CA ASN A 52 15.90 1.67 -0.36
C ASN A 52 14.38 1.71 -0.51
N LEU A 53 13.86 2.84 -0.98
CA LEU A 53 12.45 3.01 -1.28
C LEU A 53 12.22 2.89 -2.78
N TRP A 54 11.21 2.14 -3.16
CA TRP A 54 10.81 1.93 -4.54
C TRP A 54 9.43 2.53 -4.78
N PHE A 55 9.29 3.28 -5.86
CA PHE A 55 8.07 4.01 -6.19
C PHE A 55 7.65 3.70 -7.62
N GLY A 56 6.52 3.03 -7.76
CA GLY A 56 5.90 2.77 -9.05
C GLY A 56 4.97 3.90 -9.45
N THR A 57 4.97 4.22 -10.73
CA THR A 57 4.13 5.27 -11.30
C THR A 57 3.20 4.73 -12.38
N THR A 58 2.21 5.52 -12.76
CA THR A 58 1.27 5.15 -13.83
C THR A 58 1.80 5.41 -15.23
N ASP A 59 2.87 6.21 -15.40
CA ASP A 59 3.32 6.64 -16.73
C ASP A 59 4.84 6.76 -16.89
N ASN A 60 5.58 6.87 -15.77
CA ASN A 60 6.99 7.23 -15.77
C ASN A 60 7.91 6.09 -15.30
N GLY A 61 7.40 4.86 -15.24
CA GLY A 61 8.17 3.69 -14.83
C GLY A 61 8.35 3.59 -13.32
N LEU A 62 9.49 3.06 -12.92
CA LEU A 62 9.85 2.72 -11.56
C LEU A 62 10.98 3.60 -11.07
N TYR A 63 10.91 4.09 -9.84
CA TYR A 63 11.96 4.85 -9.20
C TYR A 63 12.48 4.11 -7.98
N LYS A 64 13.80 4.15 -7.79
CA LYS A 64 14.50 3.70 -6.59
C LYS A 64 15.13 4.88 -5.90
N TYR A 65 14.89 5.06 -4.60
CA TYR A 65 15.53 6.08 -3.76
C TYR A 65 16.40 5.41 -2.71
N ASP A 66 17.69 5.75 -2.69
CA ASP A 66 18.69 5.17 -1.78
C ASP A 66 18.94 6.00 -0.51
N GLY A 67 18.08 7.00 -0.26
CA GLY A 67 18.23 7.96 0.83
C GLY A 67 18.97 9.24 0.41
N LYS A 68 19.51 9.30 -0.83
CA LYS A 68 20.27 10.44 -1.36
C LYS A 68 19.80 10.85 -2.77
N SER A 69 19.57 9.88 -3.63
CA SER A 69 19.23 10.11 -5.04
C SER A 69 18.15 9.17 -5.54
N PHE A 70 17.42 9.61 -6.56
CA PHE A 70 16.46 8.79 -7.29
C PHE A 70 17.10 8.24 -8.56
N ASN A 71 16.97 6.92 -8.76
CA ASN A 71 17.25 6.26 -10.02
C ASN A 71 15.95 5.87 -10.69
N GLN A 72 15.74 6.27 -11.93
CA GLN A 72 14.56 5.93 -12.72
C GLN A 72 14.84 4.75 -13.63
N PHE A 73 13.88 3.83 -13.71
CA PHE A 73 13.86 2.69 -14.63
C PHE A 73 12.61 2.75 -15.51
N THR A 74 12.81 2.52 -16.79
CA THR A 74 11.78 2.62 -17.82
C THR A 74 11.82 1.40 -18.76
N ILE A 75 11.03 1.42 -19.82
CA ILE A 75 11.11 0.42 -20.89
C ILE A 75 12.50 0.34 -21.54
N ASN A 76 13.28 1.44 -21.49
CA ASN A 76 14.65 1.45 -22.00
C ASN A 76 15.62 0.65 -21.12
N ASP A 77 15.24 0.39 -19.86
CA ASP A 77 16.02 -0.39 -18.89
C ASP A 77 15.53 -1.84 -18.80
N GLY A 78 14.61 -2.22 -19.69
CA GLY A 78 14.07 -3.58 -19.82
C GLY A 78 12.73 -3.82 -19.14
N LEU A 79 12.09 -2.80 -18.54
CA LEU A 79 10.68 -2.92 -18.15
C LEU A 79 9.83 -3.19 -19.39
N ASP A 80 8.76 -3.96 -19.23
CA ASP A 80 7.80 -4.20 -20.31
C ASP A 80 6.72 -3.10 -20.44
N SER A 81 6.54 -2.28 -19.38
CA SER A 81 5.73 -1.06 -19.41
C SER A 81 6.22 -0.04 -18.37
N ASN A 82 5.97 1.25 -18.66
CA ASN A 82 6.17 2.32 -17.68
C ASN A 82 5.02 2.46 -16.68
N LYS A 83 3.97 1.67 -16.81
CA LYS A 83 2.84 1.66 -15.89
C LYS A 83 3.00 0.52 -14.87
N ILE A 84 3.33 0.89 -13.64
CA ILE A 84 3.65 -0.03 -12.55
C ILE A 84 2.43 -0.21 -11.66
N TYR A 85 2.03 -1.47 -11.41
CA TYR A 85 0.90 -1.81 -10.55
C TYR A 85 1.29 -2.39 -9.20
N CYS A 86 2.43 -3.06 -9.10
CA CYS A 86 2.93 -3.60 -7.84
C CYS A 86 4.43 -3.86 -7.88
N ILE A 87 5.05 -3.88 -6.71
CA ILE A 87 6.48 -4.12 -6.51
C ILE A 87 6.60 -5.03 -5.29
N LEU A 88 7.46 -6.04 -5.38
CA LEU A 88 7.73 -6.97 -4.29
C LEU A 88 9.21 -7.35 -4.27
N GLU A 89 9.85 -7.29 -3.10
CA GLU A 89 11.12 -7.97 -2.86
C GLU A 89 10.83 -9.36 -2.25
N ASP A 90 11.33 -10.41 -2.89
CA ASP A 90 11.18 -11.77 -2.37
C ASP A 90 12.21 -12.08 -1.27
N LYS A 91 12.09 -13.27 -0.66
CA LYS A 91 13.00 -13.72 0.41
C LYS A 91 14.47 -13.76 -0.04
N ASP A 92 14.72 -13.96 -1.32
CA ASP A 92 16.04 -14.08 -1.92
C ASP A 92 16.60 -12.71 -2.38
N GLY A 93 15.87 -11.60 -2.12
CA GLY A 93 16.26 -10.23 -2.46
C GLY A 93 16.01 -9.87 -3.92
N LYS A 94 15.26 -10.67 -4.67
CA LYS A 94 14.87 -10.37 -6.04
C LYS A 94 13.69 -9.40 -6.05
N ILE A 95 13.74 -8.39 -6.90
CA ILE A 95 12.65 -7.41 -7.02
C ILE A 95 11.75 -7.80 -8.19
N TRP A 96 10.52 -8.10 -7.87
CA TRP A 96 9.44 -8.41 -8.81
C TRP A 96 8.63 -7.15 -9.09
N VAL A 97 8.29 -6.90 -10.34
CA VAL A 97 7.55 -5.71 -10.78
C VAL A 97 6.38 -6.14 -11.64
N GLY A 98 5.18 -5.87 -11.17
CA GLY A 98 3.94 -6.09 -11.93
C GLY A 98 3.54 -4.83 -12.70
N THR A 99 3.24 -5.00 -13.96
CA THR A 99 2.90 -3.93 -14.90
C THR A 99 1.56 -4.16 -15.59
N GLU A 100 1.16 -3.24 -16.48
CA GLU A 100 -0.04 -3.41 -17.30
C GLU A 100 0.09 -4.47 -18.41
N VAL A 101 1.28 -4.97 -18.68
CA VAL A 101 1.50 -5.96 -19.75
C VAL A 101 2.10 -7.27 -19.24
N GLY A 102 2.44 -7.35 -17.95
CA GLY A 102 2.96 -8.58 -17.37
C GLY A 102 3.81 -8.40 -16.13
N LEU A 103 4.75 -9.32 -15.98
CA LEU A 103 5.62 -9.45 -14.83
C LEU A 103 7.09 -9.33 -15.24
N CYS A 104 7.82 -8.47 -14.55
CA CYS A 104 9.26 -8.31 -14.71
C CYS A 104 10.01 -8.70 -13.43
N LEU A 105 11.24 -9.21 -13.61
CA LEU A 105 12.18 -9.51 -12.54
C LEU A 105 13.45 -8.66 -12.71
N TYR A 106 13.81 -7.90 -11.68
CA TYR A 106 15.03 -7.10 -11.63
C TYR A 106 16.19 -7.91 -11.06
N ASN A 107 17.31 -7.94 -11.76
CA ASN A 107 18.51 -8.69 -11.38
C ASN A 107 19.62 -7.82 -10.76
N GLY A 108 19.32 -6.58 -10.39
CA GLY A 108 20.29 -5.59 -9.90
C GLY A 108 20.81 -4.63 -10.97
N LYS A 109 20.59 -4.92 -12.26
CA LYS A 109 21.05 -4.07 -13.41
C LYS A 109 19.94 -3.80 -14.41
N THR A 110 19.21 -4.83 -14.82
CA THR A 110 18.18 -4.76 -15.85
C THR A 110 16.99 -5.63 -15.45
N PHE A 111 15.88 -5.43 -16.15
CA PHE A 111 14.66 -6.22 -15.99
C PHE A 111 14.57 -7.30 -17.06
N SER A 112 14.07 -8.46 -16.67
CA SER A 112 13.71 -9.55 -17.57
C SER A 112 12.24 -9.88 -17.43
N LYS A 113 11.57 -10.13 -18.56
CA LYS A 113 10.14 -10.51 -18.57
C LYS A 113 9.98 -11.93 -18.06
N ILE A 114 8.96 -12.12 -17.23
CA ILE A 114 8.53 -13.43 -16.72
C ILE A 114 7.17 -13.74 -17.32
N GLN A 115 7.06 -14.84 -18.03
CA GLN A 115 5.80 -15.28 -18.60
C GLN A 115 5.01 -16.10 -17.59
N ILE A 116 3.81 -15.65 -17.25
CA ILE A 116 2.84 -16.43 -16.47
C ILE A 116 2.04 -17.27 -17.49
N PRO A 117 2.10 -18.62 -17.43
CA PRO A 117 1.40 -19.45 -18.38
C PRO A 117 -0.11 -19.42 -18.12
N LEU A 118 -0.90 -19.11 -19.15
CA LEU A 118 -2.35 -19.10 -19.05
C LEU A 118 -2.91 -20.52 -19.19
N PRO A 119 -3.91 -20.91 -18.38
CA PRO A 119 -4.64 -22.15 -18.58
C PRO A 119 -5.34 -22.17 -19.95
N LYS A 120 -5.28 -23.29 -20.64
CA LYS A 120 -5.84 -23.44 -22.00
C LYS A 120 -7.35 -23.13 -22.08
N ASN A 121 -8.07 -23.30 -21.00
CA ASN A 121 -9.53 -23.16 -20.92
C ASN A 121 -9.96 -21.88 -20.18
N LEU A 122 -9.05 -20.94 -19.91
CA LEU A 122 -9.43 -19.69 -19.29
C LEU A 122 -10.31 -18.90 -20.27
N PRO A 123 -11.53 -18.47 -19.89
CA PRO A 123 -12.31 -17.58 -20.73
C PRO A 123 -11.54 -16.27 -20.89
N LEU A 124 -11.03 -16.03 -22.10
CA LEU A 124 -10.35 -14.78 -22.42
C LEU A 124 -11.27 -13.61 -22.09
N ASN A 125 -10.75 -12.64 -21.37
CA ASN A 125 -11.48 -11.41 -21.11
C ASN A 125 -11.78 -10.71 -22.44
N LYS A 126 -13.05 -10.70 -22.85
CA LYS A 126 -13.49 -10.12 -24.12
C LYS A 126 -13.50 -8.59 -24.14
N ASN A 127 -13.19 -7.95 -23.00
CA ASN A 127 -13.17 -6.50 -22.92
C ASN A 127 -11.90 -5.96 -23.60
N PRO A 128 -12.01 -5.17 -24.70
CA PRO A 128 -10.85 -4.66 -25.44
C PRO A 128 -9.93 -3.74 -24.61
N TYR A 129 -10.41 -3.19 -23.49
CA TYR A 129 -9.60 -2.41 -22.55
C TYR A 129 -8.64 -3.27 -21.71
N TYR A 130 -8.80 -4.60 -21.68
CA TYR A 130 -8.05 -5.53 -20.86
C TYR A 130 -7.33 -6.58 -21.70
N GLN A 131 -6.71 -6.16 -22.80
CA GLN A 131 -6.00 -7.07 -23.72
C GLN A 131 -4.62 -7.49 -23.23
N THR A 132 -4.20 -7.04 -22.06
CA THR A 132 -2.84 -7.23 -21.51
C THR A 132 -2.90 -7.99 -20.21
N HIS A 133 -1.85 -8.73 -19.90
CA HIS A 133 -1.71 -9.57 -18.71
C HIS A 133 -1.34 -8.73 -17.47
N TRP A 134 -2.22 -7.84 -17.04
CA TRP A 134 -1.98 -6.97 -15.89
C TRP A 134 -1.71 -7.76 -14.62
N VAL A 135 -0.65 -7.38 -13.89
CA VAL A 135 -0.34 -7.91 -12.57
C VAL A 135 -0.63 -6.82 -11.53
N TYR A 136 -1.75 -6.95 -10.83
CA TYR A 136 -2.26 -5.91 -9.91
C TYR A 136 -1.58 -5.90 -8.55
N ASN A 137 -1.27 -7.10 -8.04
CA ASN A 137 -0.72 -7.27 -6.71
C ASN A 137 0.10 -8.55 -6.62
N MET A 138 1.01 -8.58 -5.65
CA MET A 138 1.88 -9.71 -5.39
C MET A 138 2.05 -9.89 -3.88
N LEU A 139 2.27 -11.14 -3.47
CA LEU A 139 2.56 -11.51 -2.10
C LEU A 139 3.60 -12.65 -2.11
N GLN A 140 4.60 -12.60 -1.24
CA GLN A 140 5.31 -13.81 -0.86
C GLN A 140 4.73 -14.33 0.45
N ALA A 141 4.13 -15.52 0.39
CA ALA A 141 3.55 -16.17 1.55
C ALA A 141 4.65 -16.76 2.46
N LYS A 142 4.31 -17.00 3.73
CA LYS A 142 5.23 -17.57 4.74
C LYS A 142 5.77 -18.94 4.36
N ASP A 143 5.04 -19.70 3.54
CA ASP A 143 5.50 -20.98 2.97
C ASP A 143 6.56 -20.78 1.86
N GLY A 144 6.86 -19.54 1.51
CA GLY A 144 7.85 -19.12 0.52
C GLY A 144 7.34 -19.03 -0.91
N LYS A 145 6.09 -19.42 -1.17
CA LYS A 145 5.50 -19.28 -2.49
C LYS A 145 5.15 -17.84 -2.80
N LEU A 146 5.24 -17.48 -4.06
CA LEU A 146 4.82 -16.18 -4.56
C LEU A 146 3.41 -16.29 -5.15
N TRP A 147 2.56 -15.36 -4.76
CA TRP A 147 1.21 -15.22 -5.27
C TRP A 147 1.13 -13.99 -6.17
N PHE A 148 0.55 -14.16 -7.33
CA PHE A 148 0.38 -13.11 -8.34
C PHE A 148 -1.11 -12.93 -8.62
N VAL A 149 -1.61 -11.74 -8.35
CA VAL A 149 -2.98 -11.34 -8.65
C VAL A 149 -2.97 -10.64 -9.99
N THR A 150 -3.58 -11.26 -10.98
CA THR A 150 -3.58 -10.77 -12.36
C THR A 150 -5.00 -10.55 -12.87
N ILE A 151 -5.12 -9.94 -14.05
CA ILE A 151 -6.40 -9.84 -14.73
C ILE A 151 -6.94 -11.22 -15.16
N ASP A 152 -6.05 -12.19 -15.36
CA ASP A 152 -6.37 -13.53 -15.82
C ASP A 152 -6.62 -14.50 -14.65
N GLY A 153 -6.59 -14.00 -13.40
CA GLY A 153 -6.80 -14.78 -12.18
C GLY A 153 -5.63 -14.69 -11.19
N VAL A 154 -5.65 -15.58 -10.22
CA VAL A 154 -4.62 -15.69 -9.20
C VAL A 154 -3.68 -16.85 -9.52
N PHE A 155 -2.39 -16.60 -9.51
CA PHE A 155 -1.37 -17.61 -9.80
C PHE A 155 -0.41 -17.75 -8.63
N ILE A 156 0.04 -18.97 -8.37
CA ILE A 156 1.02 -19.32 -7.35
C ILE A 156 2.29 -19.82 -8.04
N TYR A 157 3.44 -19.29 -7.64
CA TYR A 157 4.75 -19.73 -8.10
C TYR A 157 5.53 -20.35 -6.94
N ASP A 158 5.96 -21.59 -7.11
CA ASP A 158 6.67 -22.38 -6.10
C ASP A 158 8.20 -22.30 -6.20
N GLY A 159 8.70 -21.43 -7.07
CA GLY A 159 10.12 -21.31 -7.42
C GLY A 159 10.51 -22.08 -8.69
N LYS A 160 9.63 -22.92 -9.24
CA LYS A 160 9.85 -23.73 -10.46
C LYS A 160 8.74 -23.56 -11.47
N SER A 161 7.50 -23.56 -11.05
CA SER A 161 6.32 -23.55 -11.91
C SER A 161 5.21 -22.65 -11.38
N PHE A 162 4.40 -22.14 -12.30
CA PHE A 162 3.16 -21.43 -11.98
C PHE A 162 1.99 -22.41 -11.94
N THR A 163 1.15 -22.26 -10.92
CA THR A 163 -0.13 -22.98 -10.80
C THR A 163 -1.25 -21.96 -10.70
N HIS A 164 -2.31 -22.11 -11.49
CA HIS A 164 -3.51 -21.28 -11.37
C HIS A 164 -4.27 -21.65 -10.08
N PHE A 165 -4.62 -20.64 -9.28
CA PHE A 165 -5.43 -20.83 -8.07
C PHE A 165 -6.92 -20.81 -8.44
N PRO A 166 -7.66 -21.92 -8.24
CA PRO A 166 -8.99 -22.09 -8.79
C PRO A 166 -10.07 -21.36 -7.96
N MET A 167 -10.08 -20.04 -7.97
CA MET A 167 -11.10 -19.24 -7.29
C MET A 167 -12.52 -19.54 -7.78
N ASN A 168 -12.67 -19.92 -9.07
CA ASN A 168 -13.96 -20.19 -9.70
C ASN A 168 -14.44 -21.63 -9.54
N GLU A 169 -13.57 -22.53 -9.12
CA GLU A 169 -13.88 -23.97 -8.93
C GLU A 169 -14.32 -24.29 -7.49
N ALA A 170 -14.35 -23.29 -6.60
CA ALA A 170 -14.95 -23.48 -5.29
C ALA A 170 -16.43 -23.87 -5.43
N PRO A 171 -16.98 -24.78 -4.57
CA PRO A 171 -18.30 -25.40 -4.74
C PRO A 171 -19.48 -24.45 -4.96
N ASN A 172 -19.29 -23.16 -4.75
CA ASN A 172 -20.30 -22.11 -4.89
C ASN A 172 -19.96 -21.04 -5.95
N GLY A 173 -18.92 -21.25 -6.78
CA GLY A 173 -18.57 -20.32 -7.89
C GLY A 173 -18.35 -18.89 -7.43
N PHE A 174 -17.38 -18.65 -6.54
CA PHE A 174 -17.24 -17.37 -5.83
C PHE A 174 -16.92 -16.16 -6.71
N LEU A 175 -16.36 -16.37 -7.90
CA LEU A 175 -16.04 -15.26 -8.79
C LEU A 175 -16.57 -15.58 -10.20
N THR A 176 -17.36 -14.66 -10.72
CA THR A 176 -17.74 -14.71 -12.14
C THR A 176 -16.58 -14.19 -13.01
N SER A 177 -16.66 -14.36 -14.33
CA SER A 177 -15.65 -13.86 -15.27
C SER A 177 -15.37 -12.35 -15.20
N ASN A 178 -16.18 -11.59 -14.43
CA ASN A 178 -16.03 -10.16 -14.21
C ASN A 178 -15.46 -9.82 -12.82
N ASP A 179 -15.28 -10.82 -11.95
CA ASP A 179 -14.89 -10.63 -10.56
C ASP A 179 -13.39 -10.78 -10.42
N ARG A 180 -12.69 -9.66 -10.36
CA ARG A 180 -11.24 -9.62 -10.25
C ARG A 180 -10.79 -9.45 -8.82
N VAL A 181 -9.89 -10.31 -8.38
CA VAL A 181 -9.07 -10.01 -7.20
C VAL A 181 -8.14 -8.86 -7.56
N GLU A 182 -8.01 -7.87 -6.68
CA GLU A 182 -7.13 -6.72 -6.86
C GLU A 182 -6.11 -6.57 -5.73
N ARG A 183 -6.40 -7.16 -4.57
CA ARG A 183 -5.54 -7.12 -3.40
C ARG A 183 -5.40 -8.49 -2.77
N ILE A 184 -4.22 -8.74 -2.26
CA ILE A 184 -3.87 -9.97 -1.54
C ILE A 184 -3.04 -9.62 -0.31
N PHE A 185 -3.28 -10.34 0.79
CA PHE A 185 -2.59 -10.16 2.06
C PHE A 185 -2.55 -11.50 2.81
N GLU A 186 -1.47 -11.79 3.54
CA GLU A 186 -1.37 -12.96 4.42
C GLU A 186 -1.39 -12.52 5.88
N ASP A 187 -2.27 -13.12 6.69
CA ASP A 187 -2.33 -12.86 8.12
C ASP A 187 -1.28 -13.64 8.93
N ASN A 188 -1.21 -13.36 10.23
CA ASN A 188 -0.25 -14.02 11.12
C ASN A 188 -0.49 -15.52 11.28
N LYS A 189 -1.69 -16.02 10.99
CA LYS A 189 -2.04 -17.45 11.01
C LYS A 189 -1.75 -18.16 9.69
N GLY A 190 -1.28 -17.41 8.65
CA GLY A 190 -1.01 -17.94 7.32
C GLY A 190 -2.23 -18.01 6.42
N ASN A 191 -3.36 -17.41 6.79
CA ASN A 191 -4.49 -17.32 5.88
C ASN A 191 -4.22 -16.24 4.82
N ILE A 192 -4.58 -16.55 3.59
CA ILE A 192 -4.50 -15.62 2.46
C ILE A 192 -5.85 -14.91 2.30
N TRP A 193 -5.82 -13.61 2.40
CA TRP A 193 -6.98 -12.75 2.21
C TRP A 193 -6.96 -12.15 0.83
N LEU A 194 -8.08 -12.24 0.14
CA LEU A 194 -8.25 -11.80 -1.24
C LEU A 194 -9.42 -10.83 -1.31
N GLY A 195 -9.18 -9.66 -1.91
CA GLY A 195 -10.18 -8.61 -2.06
C GLY A 195 -10.40 -8.20 -3.50
N SER A 196 -11.66 -7.97 -3.84
CA SER A 196 -12.06 -7.49 -5.17
C SER A 196 -13.06 -6.34 -5.04
N ARG A 197 -13.37 -5.66 -6.15
CA ARG A 197 -14.42 -4.61 -6.19
C ARG A 197 -15.80 -5.18 -6.50
N THR A 198 -16.04 -6.43 -6.23
CA THR A 198 -17.33 -7.04 -6.48
C THR A 198 -18.17 -7.13 -5.23
N ASN A 199 -19.48 -7.21 -5.37
CA ASN A 199 -20.40 -7.33 -4.24
C ASN A 199 -20.30 -8.69 -3.51
N GLU A 200 -19.32 -9.50 -3.87
CA GLU A 200 -19.15 -10.86 -3.32
C GLU A 200 -18.45 -10.89 -1.96
N GLY A 201 -17.87 -9.77 -1.52
CA GLY A 201 -17.20 -9.67 -0.22
C GLY A 201 -15.68 -9.78 -0.30
N VAL A 202 -15.09 -10.25 0.80
CA VAL A 202 -13.68 -10.60 0.89
C VAL A 202 -13.54 -12.10 1.09
N PHE A 203 -12.48 -12.67 0.58
CA PHE A 203 -12.25 -14.11 0.64
C PHE A 203 -11.07 -14.41 1.53
N ARG A 204 -11.18 -15.44 2.36
CA ARG A 204 -10.09 -15.97 3.19
C ARG A 204 -9.82 -17.41 2.80
N TYR A 205 -8.61 -17.70 2.37
CA TYR A 205 -8.11 -19.05 2.14
C TYR A 205 -7.25 -19.50 3.31
N ASP A 206 -7.60 -20.62 3.95
CA ASP A 206 -6.92 -21.17 5.13
C ASP A 206 -5.90 -22.26 4.81
N GLY A 207 -5.54 -22.41 3.53
CA GLY A 207 -4.69 -23.49 3.03
C GLY A 207 -5.45 -24.71 2.53
N LYS A 208 -6.76 -24.81 2.80
CA LYS A 208 -7.62 -25.94 2.42
C LYS A 208 -8.91 -25.48 1.71
N SER A 209 -9.55 -24.46 2.25
CA SER A 209 -10.84 -23.96 1.79
C SER A 209 -10.87 -22.45 1.70
N VAL A 210 -11.73 -21.93 0.83
CA VAL A 210 -12.00 -20.51 0.70
C VAL A 210 -13.30 -20.19 1.42
N THR A 211 -13.26 -19.26 2.36
CA THR A 211 -14.44 -18.71 3.06
C THR A 211 -14.73 -17.33 2.49
N ASN A 212 -15.98 -17.08 2.13
CA ASN A 212 -16.46 -15.75 1.75
C ASN A 212 -17.00 -15.01 2.98
N LEU A 213 -16.53 -13.80 3.22
CA LEU A 213 -16.94 -12.92 4.30
C LEU A 213 -17.59 -11.68 3.69
N LYS A 214 -18.78 -11.33 4.18
CA LYS A 214 -19.55 -10.17 3.70
C LYS A 214 -19.60 -9.09 4.78
N PRO A 215 -18.69 -8.14 4.78
CA PRO A 215 -18.61 -7.12 5.84
C PRO A 215 -19.79 -6.15 5.85
N MET A 216 -20.57 -6.09 4.79
CA MET A 216 -21.51 -5.00 4.50
C MET A 216 -22.89 -5.09 5.11
N ASP A 217 -23.23 -6.17 5.79
CA ASP A 217 -24.46 -6.17 6.60
C ASP A 217 -24.41 -5.15 7.76
N LEU A 218 -23.21 -4.52 7.93
CA LEU A 218 -22.92 -3.53 8.97
C LEU A 218 -23.10 -2.07 8.54
N PHE A 219 -23.13 -1.76 7.23
CA PHE A 219 -23.25 -0.37 6.73
C PHE A 219 -24.72 0.03 6.48
N GLN A 220 -25.61 -0.19 7.47
CA GLN A 220 -27.04 0.10 7.32
C GLN A 220 -27.41 1.59 7.39
N ASP A 221 -26.50 2.48 7.80
CA ASP A 221 -26.77 3.88 8.13
C ASP A 221 -26.02 4.90 7.25
N GLY A 222 -26.15 4.84 5.95
CA GLY A 222 -25.67 5.88 5.05
C GLY A 222 -26.67 6.18 3.93
N PRO A 223 -26.56 7.32 3.20
CA PRO A 223 -27.26 7.46 1.94
C PRO A 223 -26.78 6.29 1.09
N LYS A 224 -27.64 5.30 0.89
CA LYS A 224 -27.34 4.02 0.28
C LYS A 224 -26.37 4.20 -0.91
N PRO A 225 -25.05 4.08 -0.74
CA PRO A 225 -24.23 3.70 -1.85
C PRO A 225 -24.76 2.34 -2.24
N LYS A 226 -24.93 2.06 -3.50
CA LYS A 226 -25.25 0.72 -4.00
C LYS A 226 -24.35 -0.22 -3.24
N ALA A 227 -24.90 -1.07 -2.40
CA ALA A 227 -24.22 -1.86 -1.40
C ALA A 227 -23.00 -2.55 -2.03
N HIS A 228 -21.81 -2.11 -1.65
CA HIS A 228 -20.59 -2.71 -2.13
C HIS A 228 -20.06 -3.61 -1.02
N ASN A 229 -20.42 -4.88 -1.04
CA ASN A 229 -19.87 -5.92 -0.15
C ASN A 229 -18.39 -6.19 -0.41
N TRP A 230 -17.67 -5.28 -1.05
CA TRP A 230 -16.29 -5.46 -1.39
C TRP A 230 -15.36 -4.81 -0.38
N GLY A 231 -14.12 -5.29 -0.33
CA GLY A 231 -13.06 -4.70 0.48
C GLY A 231 -11.69 -5.10 0.01
N TRP A 232 -10.77 -4.19 0.18
CA TRP A 232 -9.36 -4.44 -0.05
C TRP A 232 -8.68 -4.76 1.28
N PRO A 233 -8.19 -5.99 1.49
CA PRO A 233 -7.37 -6.31 2.65
C PRO A 233 -6.09 -5.47 2.60
N GLN A 234 -5.72 -4.85 3.72
CA GLN A 234 -4.61 -3.92 3.81
C GLN A 234 -3.47 -4.46 4.68
N LEU A 235 -3.78 -4.85 5.91
CA LEU A 235 -2.81 -5.34 6.88
C LEU A 235 -3.51 -6.08 8.03
N GLN A 236 -2.72 -6.79 8.83
CA GLN A 236 -3.06 -7.15 10.20
C GLN A 236 -2.30 -6.23 11.14
N ASP A 237 -3.01 -5.54 12.05
CA ASP A 237 -2.39 -4.65 13.02
C ASP A 237 -1.68 -5.41 14.15
N SER A 238 -0.93 -4.70 14.98
CA SER A 238 -0.20 -5.27 16.13
C SER A 238 -1.11 -5.88 17.19
N ASN A 239 -2.40 -5.56 17.18
CA ASN A 239 -3.42 -6.17 18.05
C ASN A 239 -4.03 -7.44 17.45
N GLY A 240 -3.67 -7.79 16.22
CA GLY A 240 -4.17 -8.96 15.51
C GLY A 240 -5.42 -8.73 14.67
N ASN A 241 -5.93 -7.52 14.59
CA ASN A 241 -7.09 -7.19 13.77
C ASN A 241 -6.70 -7.03 12.31
N ILE A 242 -7.57 -7.46 11.41
CA ILE A 242 -7.38 -7.29 9.97
C ILE A 242 -8.13 -6.06 9.49
N TRP A 243 -7.43 -5.19 8.79
CA TRP A 243 -7.98 -3.96 8.26
C TRP A 243 -8.25 -4.04 6.77
N PHE A 244 -9.40 -3.51 6.39
CA PHE A 244 -9.87 -3.43 5.02
C PHE A 244 -10.25 -1.99 4.70
N SER A 245 -10.08 -1.62 3.43
CA SER A 245 -10.55 -0.33 2.91
C SER A 245 -11.57 -0.53 1.80
N ASN A 246 -12.46 0.44 1.63
CA ASN A 246 -13.37 0.53 0.49
C ASN A 246 -13.82 2.00 0.24
N TRP A 247 -14.80 2.20 -0.64
CA TRP A 247 -15.36 3.53 -0.91
C TRP A 247 -16.39 3.99 0.13
N GLY A 248 -16.66 3.22 1.17
CA GLY A 248 -17.49 3.60 2.31
C GLY A 248 -16.67 4.03 3.54
N GLY A 249 -15.33 3.84 3.50
CA GLY A 249 -14.42 4.07 4.61
C GLY A 249 -13.45 2.92 4.83
N ALA A 250 -13.31 2.47 6.07
CA ALA A 250 -12.53 1.32 6.46
C ALA A 250 -13.30 0.42 7.42
N TYR A 251 -12.92 -0.83 7.52
CA TYR A 251 -13.42 -1.73 8.54
C TYR A 251 -12.31 -2.62 9.08
N GLN A 252 -12.47 -2.97 10.34
CA GLN A 252 -11.61 -3.82 11.12
C GLN A 252 -12.33 -5.15 11.39
N TYR A 253 -11.62 -6.26 11.28
CA TYR A 253 -12.10 -7.59 11.64
C TYR A 253 -11.24 -8.15 12.76
N ASP A 254 -11.84 -8.46 13.91
CA ASP A 254 -11.15 -8.97 15.10
C ASP A 254 -10.99 -10.50 15.11
N GLY A 255 -11.52 -11.19 14.11
CA GLY A 255 -11.57 -12.64 14.00
C GLY A 255 -12.98 -13.20 14.15
N ASP A 256 -13.92 -12.40 14.65
CA ASP A 256 -15.33 -12.76 14.87
C ASP A 256 -16.26 -11.72 14.25
N THR A 257 -16.06 -10.44 14.56
CA THR A 257 -16.92 -9.34 14.15
C THR A 257 -16.20 -8.30 13.32
N PHE A 258 -16.98 -7.56 12.51
CA PHE A 258 -16.49 -6.40 11.77
C PHE A 258 -16.93 -5.11 12.47
N THR A 259 -15.99 -4.16 12.63
CA THR A 259 -16.27 -2.79 13.06
C THR A 259 -16.00 -1.83 11.89
N SER A 260 -16.97 -0.97 11.58
CA SER A 260 -16.84 0.01 10.50
C SER A 260 -16.36 1.36 11.01
N PHE A 261 -15.54 2.05 10.20
CA PHE A 261 -15.07 3.42 10.41
C PHE A 261 -15.45 4.24 9.19
N THR A 262 -16.28 5.24 9.40
CA THR A 262 -16.95 6.02 8.35
C THR A 262 -16.73 7.52 8.55
N THR A 263 -17.46 8.34 7.79
CA THR A 263 -17.45 9.79 7.95
C THR A 263 -17.95 10.24 9.32
N LYS A 264 -18.77 9.43 10.01
CA LYS A 264 -19.23 9.71 11.39
C LYS A 264 -18.05 9.62 12.38
N ASP A 265 -17.05 8.81 12.08
CA ASP A 265 -15.87 8.57 12.90
C ASP A 265 -14.68 9.47 12.51
N GLY A 266 -14.84 10.27 11.45
CA GLY A 266 -13.81 11.17 10.93
C GLY A 266 -12.99 10.60 9.78
N LEU A 267 -13.35 9.45 9.20
CA LEU A 267 -12.79 8.95 7.95
C LEU A 267 -13.60 9.46 6.75
N PRO A 268 -12.95 9.77 5.61
CA PRO A 268 -13.68 10.05 4.37
C PRO A 268 -14.27 8.76 3.77
N SER A 269 -15.16 8.94 2.80
CA SER A 269 -15.81 7.83 2.13
C SER A 269 -14.87 6.97 1.28
N GLU A 270 -13.70 7.47 0.90
CA GLU A 270 -12.78 6.73 0.01
C GLU A 270 -11.42 6.58 0.67
N VAL A 271 -11.22 5.40 1.30
CA VAL A 271 -9.94 4.99 1.87
C VAL A 271 -9.24 4.05 0.88
N THR A 272 -8.04 4.40 0.49
CA THR A 272 -7.26 3.67 -0.53
C THR A 272 -6.15 2.82 0.04
N ARG A 273 -5.52 3.28 1.12
CA ARG A 273 -4.40 2.61 1.77
C ARG A 273 -4.46 2.74 3.29
N ILE A 274 -4.08 1.67 3.99
CA ILE A 274 -3.92 1.65 5.45
C ILE A 274 -2.57 1.01 5.74
N ILE A 275 -1.77 1.64 6.61
CA ILE A 275 -0.55 1.06 7.17
C ILE A 275 -0.50 1.27 8.68
N GLU A 276 0.25 0.43 9.39
CA GLU A 276 0.62 0.64 10.78
C GLU A 276 2.08 1.12 10.84
N ASP A 277 2.35 2.22 11.56
CA ASP A 277 3.71 2.70 11.76
C ASP A 277 4.39 1.93 12.90
N LYS A 278 5.71 2.08 13.04
CA LYS A 278 6.51 1.44 14.10
C LYS A 278 6.11 1.81 15.53
N LYS A 279 5.25 2.82 15.69
CA LYS A 279 4.72 3.27 16.98
C LYS A 279 3.34 2.72 17.27
N GLY A 280 2.78 1.91 16.35
CA GLY A 280 1.44 1.35 16.45
C GLY A 280 0.31 2.30 16.03
N ASN A 281 0.62 3.47 15.43
CA ASN A 281 -0.44 4.30 14.86
C ASN A 281 -0.85 3.76 13.49
N LEU A 282 -2.14 3.79 13.22
CA LEU A 282 -2.66 3.47 11.89
C LEU A 282 -2.76 4.75 11.05
N TRP A 283 -2.27 4.66 9.81
CA TRP A 283 -2.32 5.74 8.85
C TRP A 283 -3.24 5.37 7.70
N PHE A 284 -4.15 6.28 7.36
CA PHE A 284 -5.18 6.11 6.33
C PHE A 284 -4.97 7.12 5.22
N GLY A 285 -4.63 6.66 4.03
CA GLY A 285 -4.64 7.46 2.81
C GLY A 285 -6.03 7.48 2.21
N ALA A 286 -6.49 8.65 1.87
CA ALA A 286 -7.86 8.82 1.42
C ALA A 286 -8.00 9.90 0.33
N SER A 287 -9.21 10.07 -0.21
CA SER A 287 -9.48 11.01 -1.30
C SER A 287 -9.27 12.49 -0.94
N ASP A 288 -9.23 12.82 0.33
CA ASP A 288 -9.12 14.19 0.82
C ASP A 288 -7.86 14.48 1.67
N GLY A 289 -6.98 13.48 1.88
CA GLY A 289 -5.73 13.64 2.63
C GLY A 289 -5.32 12.43 3.45
N LEU A 290 -4.41 12.65 4.39
CA LEU A 290 -3.87 11.62 5.28
C LEU A 290 -4.50 11.73 6.67
N ARG A 291 -4.82 10.60 7.26
CA ARG A 291 -5.26 10.53 8.65
C ARG A 291 -4.39 9.58 9.45
N ARG A 292 -4.15 9.96 10.71
CA ARG A 292 -3.53 9.09 11.71
C ARG A 292 -4.56 8.75 12.78
N TYR A 293 -4.70 7.48 13.07
CA TYR A 293 -5.53 6.94 14.15
C TYR A 293 -4.63 6.44 15.27
N ASP A 294 -4.85 6.90 16.48
CA ASP A 294 -4.09 6.55 17.68
C ASP A 294 -4.78 5.49 18.56
N GLY A 295 -5.80 4.84 18.03
CA GLY A 295 -6.67 3.89 18.75
C GLY A 295 -7.93 4.54 19.33
N LYS A 296 -8.07 5.88 19.26
CA LYS A 296 -9.23 6.62 19.80
C LYS A 296 -9.76 7.67 18.84
N THR A 297 -8.86 8.45 18.26
CA THR A 297 -9.22 9.63 17.44
C THR A 297 -8.43 9.67 16.16
N PHE A 298 -9.04 10.29 15.14
CA PHE A 298 -8.39 10.57 13.86
C PHE A 298 -7.81 11.98 13.87
N THR A 299 -6.52 12.11 13.57
CA THR A 299 -5.86 13.39 13.26
C THR A 299 -5.72 13.53 11.76
N TYR A 300 -6.13 14.65 11.20
CA TYR A 300 -6.18 14.92 9.77
C TYR A 300 -5.04 15.81 9.29
N PHE A 301 -4.43 15.47 8.14
CA PHE A 301 -3.31 16.17 7.53
C PHE A 301 -3.54 16.34 6.03
N LYS A 302 -3.47 17.57 5.51
CA LYS A 302 -3.55 17.90 4.07
C LYS A 302 -2.66 19.06 3.62
N ASP A 303 -2.13 19.84 4.58
CA ASP A 303 -1.40 21.07 4.28
C ASP A 303 -0.13 20.78 3.47
N GLY A 304 -0.01 21.38 2.30
CA GLY A 304 1.08 21.15 1.34
C GLY A 304 0.76 20.16 0.22
N LEU A 305 -0.38 19.46 0.25
CA LEU A 305 -0.81 18.62 -0.87
C LEU A 305 -1.50 19.46 -1.95
N ILE A 306 -1.07 19.34 -3.21
CA ILE A 306 -1.72 19.96 -4.37
C ILE A 306 -3.02 19.21 -4.69
N ASN A 307 -2.93 17.88 -4.83
CA ASN A 307 -4.09 17.00 -4.90
C ASN A 307 -4.08 16.10 -3.66
N PRO A 308 -5.09 16.22 -2.78
CA PRO A 308 -5.07 15.48 -1.51
C PRO A 308 -5.42 14.01 -1.64
N TRP A 309 -5.78 13.51 -2.83
CA TRP A 309 -6.12 12.11 -3.00
C TRP A 309 -4.89 11.21 -2.92
N ILE A 310 -4.70 10.59 -1.75
CA ILE A 310 -3.56 9.70 -1.47
C ILE A 310 -3.89 8.29 -1.95
N TRP A 311 -2.99 7.72 -2.75
CA TRP A 311 -3.12 6.36 -3.27
C TRP A 311 -2.22 5.35 -2.54
N GLU A 312 -1.08 5.80 -2.03
CA GLU A 312 -0.14 4.92 -1.36
C GLU A 312 0.55 5.63 -0.19
N ILE A 313 0.92 4.85 0.83
CA ILE A 313 1.63 5.30 2.02
C ILE A 313 2.75 4.32 2.31
N LEU A 314 3.90 4.85 2.73
CA LEU A 314 5.05 4.05 3.16
C LEU A 314 5.74 4.73 4.35
N GLU A 315 6.10 3.96 5.38
CA GLU A 315 7.02 4.39 6.44
C GLU A 315 8.44 3.95 6.10
N ASP A 316 9.39 4.90 6.08
CA ASP A 316 10.79 4.62 5.87
C ASP A 316 11.50 4.09 7.14
N ASN A 317 12.81 3.80 7.04
CA ASN A 317 13.58 3.29 8.18
C ASN A 317 13.69 4.27 9.36
N ASN A 318 13.56 5.57 9.08
CA ASN A 318 13.64 6.64 10.06
C ASN A 318 12.29 6.97 10.70
N GLY A 319 11.22 6.29 10.31
CA GLY A 319 9.85 6.55 10.76
C GLY A 319 9.19 7.73 10.06
N ASN A 320 9.70 8.15 8.91
CA ASN A 320 9.08 9.19 8.10
C ASN A 320 8.00 8.58 7.20
N ILE A 321 6.94 9.33 6.97
CA ILE A 321 5.82 8.92 6.13
C ILE A 321 5.97 9.52 4.73
N TRP A 322 5.96 8.65 3.74
CA TRP A 322 5.91 9.01 2.32
C TRP A 322 4.51 8.73 1.79
N VAL A 323 3.98 9.64 0.99
CA VAL A 323 2.67 9.47 0.36
C VAL A 323 2.75 9.68 -1.13
N GLY A 324 2.07 8.82 -1.86
CA GLY A 324 1.85 8.95 -3.29
C GLY A 324 0.43 9.43 -3.55
N THR A 325 0.28 10.42 -4.42
CA THR A 325 -0.99 11.05 -4.68
C THR A 325 -1.47 10.80 -6.11
N ARG A 326 -2.75 10.99 -6.32
CA ARG A 326 -3.34 11.09 -7.64
C ARG A 326 -2.92 12.41 -8.27
N GLU A 327 -2.31 12.35 -9.45
CA GLU A 327 -2.01 13.52 -10.32
C GLU A 327 -0.99 14.53 -9.77
N SER A 328 -0.50 14.39 -8.53
CA SER A 328 0.48 15.33 -7.96
C SER A 328 1.73 14.68 -7.37
N GLY A 329 1.94 13.39 -7.66
CA GLY A 329 3.20 12.68 -7.47
C GLY A 329 3.51 12.26 -6.05
N LEU A 330 4.78 12.40 -5.66
CA LEU A 330 5.37 11.90 -4.43
C LEU A 330 5.59 13.01 -3.41
N TYR A 331 5.17 12.78 -2.17
CA TYR A 331 5.38 13.69 -1.05
C TYR A 331 6.02 13.01 0.15
N PHE A 332 6.77 13.77 0.89
CA PHE A 332 7.31 13.45 2.19
C PHE A 332 6.52 14.22 3.27
N PHE A 333 6.04 13.53 4.29
CA PHE A 333 5.36 14.14 5.43
C PHE A 333 6.33 14.33 6.59
N ASN A 334 6.57 15.56 7.00
CA ASN A 334 7.51 15.90 8.06
C ASN A 334 6.90 15.91 9.47
N GLY A 335 5.69 15.36 9.64
CA GLY A 335 4.92 15.38 10.87
C GLY A 335 3.96 16.58 11.00
N LYS A 336 4.04 17.57 10.11
CA LYS A 336 3.22 18.77 10.12
C LYS A 336 2.64 19.12 8.75
N THR A 337 3.47 19.09 7.72
CA THR A 337 3.09 19.44 6.34
C THR A 337 3.74 18.48 5.35
N PHE A 338 3.22 18.47 4.12
CA PHE A 338 3.77 17.68 3.03
C PHE A 338 4.76 18.50 2.20
N ILE A 339 5.89 17.89 1.87
CA ILE A 339 6.93 18.44 0.99
C ILE A 339 6.86 17.65 -0.31
N ASN A 340 6.67 18.35 -1.44
CA ASN A 340 6.59 17.73 -2.75
C ASN A 340 7.99 17.34 -3.25
N TYR A 341 8.13 16.08 -3.66
CA TYR A 341 9.34 15.53 -4.27
C TYR A 341 9.20 15.33 -5.79
N THR A 342 8.14 15.84 -6.39
CA THR A 342 7.89 15.73 -7.84
C THR A 342 8.22 17.01 -8.56
N GLU A 343 9.12 16.93 -9.56
CA GLU A 343 9.39 18.02 -10.47
C GLU A 343 8.49 17.89 -11.71
N TYR A 344 7.68 18.90 -11.97
CA TYR A 344 6.87 18.98 -13.18
C TYR A 344 7.70 19.62 -14.30
N LYS A 345 7.93 18.90 -15.39
CA LYS A 345 8.40 19.51 -16.63
C LYS A 345 7.18 20.10 -17.36
N HIS A 346 7.11 21.40 -17.42
CA HIS A 346 6.16 22.15 -18.25
C HIS A 346 6.41 21.93 -19.76
#